data_032b983971b76a42f2a3527e67db8e40
#
_entry.id   032b983971b76a42f2a3527e67db8e40
#
_cell.length_a   1.000
_cell.length_b   1.000
_cell.length_c   1.000
_cell.angle_alpha   90.00
_cell.angle_beta   90.00
_cell.angle_gamma   90.00
#
_symmetry.space_group_name_H-M   'P 1'
#
loop_
_entity.id
_entity.type
_entity.pdbx_description
1 polymer ?
#
loop_
_entity_poly.entity_id
_entity_poly.type
_entity_poly.pdbx_seq_one_letter_code
_entity_poly.pdbx_strand_id
1 'polypeptide(L)'
;MRILVTGAKGFVGKNLCAQLNNIKDGKARCYGDLSIEEVFEYDLDSTPEQLDTWCKECDFVFNLAGVNRPKDNDEFMKGNFGFASTLLDTLKAHKNTCPVMLSSSQQASLTGRFGNSEYGRSKKAGEDLFLEYGKETGAKVLVYRFPNLYGKWCRPNYNSAVATFCNNIANDLPITVNDPSVELELLYIDDLVEEMIRALKGEEHHCEFDGLEVIPMNGDTTGSTDNEKSVQSVKSVFGKVGRYCYCPVTHKATLGEIVALLHQFADMPKTLMIPEIPADSFAKRLYSTFLSYLTIESTYFL
;
A
#
# COMPACT_ATOMS: atom_id res chain seq x y z
N MET A 1 18.75 -3.27 -12.66
CA MET A 1 18.45 -2.86 -11.25
C MET A 1 18.03 -4.10 -10.47
N ARG A 2 18.54 -4.27 -9.26
CA ARG A 2 18.21 -5.38 -8.33
C ARG A 2 17.41 -4.81 -7.18
N ILE A 3 16.24 -5.39 -6.93
CA ILE A 3 15.26 -4.83 -6.01
C ILE A 3 15.03 -5.77 -4.84
N LEU A 4 15.22 -5.29 -3.61
CA LEU A 4 14.90 -6.03 -2.40
C LEU A 4 13.48 -5.67 -1.93
N VAL A 5 12.63 -6.68 -1.80
CA VAL A 5 11.27 -6.56 -1.25
C VAL A 5 11.20 -7.38 0.03
N THR A 6 11.04 -6.72 1.18
CA THR A 6 10.80 -7.41 2.46
C THR A 6 9.30 -7.53 2.71
N GLY A 7 8.85 -8.60 3.35
CA GLY A 7 7.42 -8.93 3.44
C GLY A 7 6.83 -9.33 2.09
N ALA A 8 7.64 -9.97 1.24
CA ALA A 8 7.33 -10.32 -0.15
C ALA A 8 6.11 -11.24 -0.28
N LYS A 9 5.83 -12.09 0.71
CA LYS A 9 4.67 -13.01 0.73
C LYS A 9 3.42 -12.39 1.36
N GLY A 10 3.51 -11.16 1.86
CA GLY A 10 2.38 -10.37 2.35
C GLY A 10 1.48 -9.88 1.22
N PHE A 11 0.35 -9.26 1.58
CA PHE A 11 -0.63 -8.75 0.59
C PHE A 11 0.00 -7.78 -0.42
N VAL A 12 0.66 -6.74 0.06
CA VAL A 12 1.31 -5.75 -0.81
C VAL A 12 2.52 -6.35 -1.52
N GLY A 13 3.35 -7.12 -0.79
CA GLY A 13 4.54 -7.76 -1.33
C GLY A 13 4.26 -8.68 -2.52
N LYS A 14 3.25 -9.56 -2.41
CA LYS A 14 2.84 -10.45 -3.53
C LYS A 14 2.46 -9.68 -4.79
N ASN A 15 1.67 -8.62 -4.64
CA ASN A 15 1.24 -7.81 -5.78
C ASN A 15 2.43 -7.08 -6.42
N LEU A 16 3.30 -6.48 -5.60
CA LEU A 16 4.50 -5.81 -6.09
C LEU A 16 5.46 -6.79 -6.77
N CYS A 17 5.82 -7.90 -6.11
CA CYS A 17 6.73 -8.90 -6.68
C CYS A 17 6.20 -9.48 -7.99
N ALA A 18 4.90 -9.78 -8.08
CA ALA A 18 4.29 -10.24 -9.32
C ALA A 18 4.47 -9.23 -10.46
N GLN A 19 4.28 -7.94 -10.21
CA GLN A 19 4.43 -6.90 -11.22
C GLN A 19 5.91 -6.66 -11.57
N LEU A 20 6.82 -6.64 -10.59
CA LEU A 20 8.25 -6.51 -10.83
C LEU A 20 8.79 -7.68 -11.69
N ASN A 21 8.35 -8.91 -11.41
CA ASN A 21 8.70 -10.08 -12.21
C ASN A 21 8.10 -10.01 -13.62
N ASN A 22 6.88 -9.48 -13.80
CA ASN A 22 6.31 -9.23 -15.13
C ASN A 22 7.12 -8.20 -15.94
N ILE A 23 7.66 -7.18 -15.28
CA ILE A 23 8.56 -6.20 -15.92
C ILE A 23 9.89 -6.88 -16.28
N LYS A 24 10.51 -7.60 -15.34
CA LYS A 24 11.75 -8.36 -15.54
C LYS A 24 11.65 -9.31 -16.74
N ASP A 25 10.54 -10.03 -16.84
CA ASP A 25 10.28 -11.00 -17.92
C ASP A 25 9.85 -10.35 -19.25
N GLY A 26 9.74 -9.02 -19.33
CA GLY A 26 9.28 -8.29 -20.52
C GLY A 26 7.80 -8.49 -20.86
N LYS A 27 6.98 -8.99 -19.91
CA LYS A 27 5.54 -9.20 -20.07
C LYS A 27 4.77 -7.89 -19.92
N ALA A 28 5.23 -6.98 -19.06
CA ALA A 28 4.63 -5.68 -18.80
C ALA A 28 5.26 -4.60 -19.71
N ARG A 29 4.80 -4.53 -20.98
CA ARG A 29 5.41 -3.70 -22.03
C ARG A 29 5.32 -2.20 -21.79
N CYS A 30 4.37 -1.73 -20.97
CA CYS A 30 4.23 -0.31 -20.60
C CYS A 30 5.39 0.24 -19.76
N TYR A 31 6.23 -0.64 -19.20
CA TYR A 31 7.41 -0.28 -18.41
C TYR A 31 8.73 -0.62 -19.12
N GLY A 32 8.76 -0.54 -20.44
CA GLY A 32 9.95 -0.90 -21.25
C GLY A 32 11.18 -0.02 -21.01
N ASP A 33 11.05 1.07 -20.28
CA ASP A 33 12.12 1.95 -19.82
C ASP A 33 12.77 1.47 -18.50
N LEU A 34 12.16 0.49 -17.80
CA LEU A 34 12.69 -0.13 -16.59
C LEU A 34 13.38 -1.46 -16.90
N SER A 35 14.66 -1.55 -16.53
CA SER A 35 15.43 -2.80 -16.61
C SER A 35 15.61 -3.40 -15.21
N ILE A 36 14.86 -4.46 -14.91
CA ILE A 36 14.97 -5.21 -13.67
C ILE A 36 15.77 -6.48 -13.93
N GLU A 37 16.87 -6.65 -13.21
CA GLU A 37 17.75 -7.81 -13.29
C GLU A 37 17.30 -8.90 -12.32
N GLU A 38 17.02 -8.50 -11.06
CA GLU A 38 16.63 -9.45 -10.01
C GLU A 38 15.64 -8.82 -9.03
N VAL A 39 14.75 -9.67 -8.49
CA VAL A 39 13.83 -9.33 -7.40
C VAL A 39 14.14 -10.26 -6.24
N PHE A 40 14.71 -9.71 -5.18
CA PHE A 40 15.00 -10.43 -3.94
C PHE A 40 13.78 -10.41 -3.03
N GLU A 41 13.13 -11.55 -2.87
CA GLU A 41 11.89 -11.71 -2.12
C GLU A 41 12.18 -12.19 -0.69
N TYR A 42 12.39 -11.27 0.25
CA TYR A 42 12.67 -11.58 1.66
C TYR A 42 11.37 -11.71 2.48
N ASP A 43 11.21 -12.82 3.20
CA ASP A 43 10.07 -13.06 4.09
C ASP A 43 10.49 -13.95 5.29
N LEU A 44 9.53 -14.39 6.11
CA LEU A 44 9.75 -15.15 7.34
C LEU A 44 10.53 -16.47 7.17
N ASP A 45 10.54 -17.04 5.99
CA ASP A 45 11.28 -18.25 5.63
C ASP A 45 12.66 -17.96 5.02
N SER A 46 13.03 -16.69 4.88
CA SER A 46 14.36 -16.28 4.44
C SER A 46 15.37 -16.29 5.59
N THR A 47 16.65 -16.44 5.25
CA THR A 47 17.73 -16.50 6.24
C THR A 47 18.43 -15.16 6.45
N PRO A 48 19.09 -14.93 7.60
CA PRO A 48 19.91 -13.72 7.80
C PRO A 48 21.03 -13.55 6.76
N GLU A 49 21.61 -14.65 6.28
CA GLU A 49 22.64 -14.63 5.25
C GLU A 49 22.12 -14.16 3.89
N GLN A 50 20.85 -14.48 3.57
CA GLN A 50 20.17 -13.95 2.39
C GLN A 50 19.95 -12.45 2.53
N LEU A 51 19.52 -11.96 3.71
CA LEU A 51 19.37 -10.53 3.95
C LEU A 51 20.71 -9.81 3.77
N ASP A 52 21.78 -10.34 4.35
CA ASP A 52 23.12 -9.77 4.26
C ASP A 52 23.59 -9.64 2.80
N THR A 53 23.47 -10.72 2.04
CA THR A 53 23.85 -10.76 0.62
C THR A 53 23.02 -9.78 -0.20
N TRP A 54 21.70 -9.77 -0.02
CA TRP A 54 20.79 -8.93 -0.80
C TRP A 54 20.91 -7.44 -0.45
N CYS A 55 21.16 -7.11 0.82
CA CYS A 55 21.47 -5.74 1.22
C CYS A 55 22.78 -5.21 0.63
N LYS A 56 23.75 -6.09 0.38
CA LYS A 56 24.99 -5.71 -0.31
C LYS A 56 24.76 -5.41 -1.80
N GLU A 57 23.82 -6.11 -2.43
CA GLU A 57 23.67 -6.14 -3.89
C GLU A 57 22.50 -5.29 -4.41
N CYS A 58 21.51 -4.95 -3.59
CA CYS A 58 20.32 -4.25 -4.05
C CYS A 58 20.58 -2.80 -4.42
N ASP A 59 19.82 -2.34 -5.43
CA ASP A 59 19.82 -0.97 -5.93
C ASP A 59 18.59 -0.16 -5.41
N PHE A 60 17.60 -0.86 -4.82
CA PHE A 60 16.40 -0.28 -4.20
C PHE A 60 15.80 -1.25 -3.19
N VAL A 61 15.25 -0.72 -2.09
CA VAL A 61 14.58 -1.53 -1.06
C VAL A 61 13.13 -1.08 -0.86
N PHE A 62 12.19 -2.02 -0.99
CA PHE A 62 10.81 -1.88 -0.50
C PHE A 62 10.66 -2.59 0.84
N ASN A 63 10.61 -1.84 1.94
CA ASN A 63 10.35 -2.42 3.26
C ASN A 63 8.85 -2.49 3.53
N LEU A 64 8.25 -3.64 3.20
CA LEU A 64 6.84 -3.96 3.38
C LEU A 64 6.61 -4.91 4.56
N ALA A 65 7.68 -5.47 5.13
CA ALA A 65 7.62 -6.31 6.31
C ALA A 65 7.03 -5.54 7.49
N GLY A 66 6.10 -6.16 8.18
CA GLY A 66 5.48 -5.58 9.36
C GLY A 66 4.40 -6.46 9.96
N VAL A 67 4.16 -6.31 11.26
CA VAL A 67 3.13 -7.02 12.02
C VAL A 67 1.93 -6.10 12.18
N ASN A 68 0.75 -6.58 11.77
CA ASN A 68 -0.51 -5.82 11.85
C ASN A 68 -1.47 -6.35 12.93
N ARG A 69 -1.38 -7.65 13.28
CA ARG A 69 -2.19 -8.31 14.31
C ARG A 69 -1.30 -9.26 15.11
N PRO A 70 -0.55 -8.74 16.08
CA PRO A 70 0.24 -9.57 16.98
C PRO A 70 -0.65 -10.30 17.97
N LYS A 71 -0.10 -11.33 18.58
CA LYS A 71 -0.70 -11.98 19.75
C LYS A 71 -0.49 -11.16 21.02
N ASP A 72 0.59 -10.37 21.05
CA ASP A 72 1.03 -9.55 22.15
C ASP A 72 1.47 -8.16 21.63
N ASN A 73 1.23 -7.09 22.39
CA ASN A 73 1.58 -5.74 21.98
C ASN A 73 3.09 -5.54 21.78
N ASP A 74 3.94 -6.31 22.47
CA ASP A 74 5.39 -6.25 22.30
C ASP A 74 5.85 -6.72 20.91
N GLU A 75 5.05 -7.56 20.24
CA GLU A 75 5.32 -8.02 18.89
C GLU A 75 5.23 -6.89 17.85
N PHE A 76 4.44 -5.82 18.11
CA PHE A 76 4.42 -4.66 17.23
C PHE A 76 5.79 -3.98 17.15
N MET A 77 6.42 -3.76 18.31
CA MET A 77 7.74 -3.13 18.33
C MET A 77 8.81 -4.06 17.77
N LYS A 78 8.81 -5.34 18.13
CA LYS A 78 9.78 -6.32 17.61
C LYS A 78 9.65 -6.50 16.08
N GLY A 79 8.42 -6.66 15.58
CA GLY A 79 8.17 -6.94 14.17
C GLY A 79 8.29 -5.70 13.26
N ASN A 80 7.84 -4.54 13.71
CA ASN A 80 7.88 -3.32 12.89
C ASN A 80 9.20 -2.55 13.07
N PHE A 81 9.63 -2.31 14.30
CA PHE A 81 10.84 -1.55 14.59
C PHE A 81 12.10 -2.44 14.56
N GLY A 82 12.06 -3.61 15.21
CA GLY A 82 13.25 -4.45 15.34
C GLY A 82 13.78 -4.95 13.99
N PHE A 83 12.90 -5.45 13.12
CA PHE A 83 13.31 -5.87 11.77
C PHE A 83 13.78 -4.68 10.92
N ALA A 84 13.08 -3.55 11.00
CA ALA A 84 13.50 -2.32 10.30
C ALA A 84 14.91 -1.89 10.72
N SER A 85 15.24 -1.95 12.03
CA SER A 85 16.60 -1.67 12.52
C SER A 85 17.63 -2.64 11.92
N THR A 86 17.35 -3.94 11.95
CA THR A 86 18.24 -4.96 11.37
C THR A 86 18.49 -4.71 9.89
N LEU A 87 17.47 -4.41 9.10
CA LEU A 87 17.60 -4.08 7.68
C LEU A 87 18.51 -2.89 7.44
N LEU A 88 18.25 -1.78 8.14
CA LEU A 88 19.02 -0.53 7.96
C LEU A 88 20.47 -0.67 8.46
N ASP A 89 20.70 -1.41 9.56
CA ASP A 89 22.04 -1.70 10.07
C ASP A 89 22.85 -2.57 9.09
N THR A 90 22.19 -3.53 8.43
CA THR A 90 22.80 -4.37 7.40
C THR A 90 23.19 -3.54 6.18
N LEU A 91 22.32 -2.64 5.70
CA LEU A 91 22.65 -1.69 4.62
C LEU A 91 23.84 -0.80 5.00
N LYS A 92 23.86 -0.26 6.23
CA LYS A 92 25.00 0.54 6.73
C LYS A 92 26.30 -0.25 6.77
N ALA A 93 26.27 -1.52 7.21
CA ALA A 93 27.45 -2.38 7.27
C ALA A 93 28.08 -2.57 5.88
N HIS A 94 27.25 -2.70 4.84
CA HIS A 94 27.70 -2.78 3.46
C HIS A 94 27.96 -1.43 2.79
N LYS A 95 27.75 -0.31 3.49
CA LYS A 95 27.82 1.06 2.94
C LYS A 95 26.92 1.23 1.70
N ASN A 96 25.81 0.48 1.66
CA ASN A 96 24.82 0.59 0.60
C ASN A 96 23.85 1.71 0.95
N THR A 97 23.85 2.79 0.15
CA THR A 97 23.00 3.96 0.31
C THR A 97 21.91 4.02 -0.75
N CYS A 98 21.48 2.87 -1.28
CA CYS A 98 20.38 2.81 -2.23
C CYS A 98 19.10 3.40 -1.62
N PRO A 99 18.15 3.87 -2.46
CA PRO A 99 16.86 4.34 -1.96
C PRO A 99 16.12 3.27 -1.17
N VAL A 100 15.49 3.67 -0.06
CA VAL A 100 14.70 2.79 0.79
C VAL A 100 13.29 3.34 0.96
N MET A 101 12.27 2.51 0.71
CA MET A 101 10.88 2.85 0.89
C MET A 101 10.33 2.13 2.14
N LEU A 102 9.62 2.87 2.99
CA LEU A 102 8.91 2.34 4.15
C LEU A 102 7.41 2.37 3.93
N SER A 103 6.77 1.21 4.06
CA SER A 103 5.33 1.07 4.22
C SER A 103 4.91 1.46 5.64
N SER A 104 4.43 2.68 5.82
CA SER A 104 3.83 3.18 7.04
C SER A 104 2.29 3.18 6.95
N SER A 105 1.61 3.85 7.85
CA SER A 105 0.16 3.89 7.95
C SER A 105 -0.31 5.28 8.37
N GLN A 106 -1.49 5.69 7.95
CA GLN A 106 -2.16 6.89 8.48
C GLN A 106 -2.29 6.85 10.02
N GLN A 107 -2.32 5.66 10.64
CA GLN A 107 -2.32 5.52 12.09
C GLN A 107 -1.07 6.06 12.77
N ALA A 108 0.06 6.16 12.04
CA ALA A 108 1.30 6.77 12.55
C ALA A 108 1.18 8.29 12.78
N SER A 109 0.10 8.94 12.31
CA SER A 109 -0.19 10.32 12.65
C SER A 109 -0.48 10.52 14.13
N LEU A 110 -0.98 9.48 14.82
CA LEU A 110 -1.40 9.50 16.23
C LEU A 110 -2.42 10.60 16.51
N THR A 111 -3.27 10.95 15.53
CA THR A 111 -4.29 12.00 15.64
C THR A 111 -5.69 11.40 15.59
N GLY A 112 -6.67 12.14 16.15
CA GLY A 112 -8.08 11.76 16.18
C GLY A 112 -8.29 10.35 16.77
N ARG A 113 -9.00 9.48 16.04
CA ARG A 113 -9.28 8.10 16.46
C ARG A 113 -8.04 7.21 16.64
N PHE A 114 -6.88 7.64 16.15
CA PHE A 114 -5.61 6.89 16.20
C PHE A 114 -4.70 7.34 17.35
N GLY A 115 -5.11 8.32 18.18
CA GLY A 115 -4.27 8.89 19.25
C GLY A 115 -3.70 7.86 20.24
N ASN A 116 -4.42 6.76 20.48
CA ASN A 116 -4.00 5.68 21.38
C ASN A 116 -3.62 4.37 20.65
N SER A 117 -3.34 4.42 19.35
CA SER A 117 -2.99 3.24 18.56
C SER A 117 -1.58 2.75 18.86
N GLU A 118 -1.43 1.56 19.48
CA GLU A 118 -0.13 0.89 19.66
C GLU A 118 0.52 0.57 18.31
N TYR A 119 -0.29 0.11 17.36
CA TYR A 119 0.15 -0.08 15.98
C TYR A 119 0.67 1.23 15.38
N GLY A 120 -0.09 2.33 15.56
CA GLY A 120 0.32 3.67 15.12
C GLY A 120 1.66 4.09 15.73
N ARG A 121 1.86 3.87 17.03
CA ARG A 121 3.15 4.15 17.71
C ARG A 121 4.30 3.33 17.12
N SER A 122 4.11 2.05 16.86
CA SER A 122 5.15 1.21 16.27
C SER A 122 5.52 1.65 14.84
N LYS A 123 4.52 2.05 14.04
CA LYS A 123 4.76 2.60 12.70
C LYS A 123 5.48 3.94 12.76
N LYS A 124 5.10 4.81 13.70
CA LYS A 124 5.78 6.11 13.90
C LYS A 124 7.25 5.94 14.30
N ALA A 125 7.54 4.99 15.19
CA ALA A 125 8.91 4.66 15.55
C ALA A 125 9.74 4.17 14.34
N GLY A 126 9.11 3.36 13.46
CA GLY A 126 9.73 2.97 12.18
C GLY A 126 10.00 4.16 11.26
N GLU A 127 9.05 5.11 11.13
CA GLU A 127 9.26 6.34 10.35
C GLU A 127 10.47 7.12 10.86
N ASP A 128 10.57 7.33 12.18
CA ASP A 128 11.65 8.09 12.80
C ASP A 128 13.01 7.41 12.56
N LEU A 129 13.06 6.08 12.65
CA LEU A 129 14.26 5.28 12.36
C LEU A 129 14.73 5.44 10.91
N PHE A 130 13.81 5.34 9.94
CA PHE A 130 14.15 5.49 8.52
C PHE A 130 14.59 6.92 8.19
N LEU A 131 13.93 7.93 8.73
CA LEU A 131 14.29 9.33 8.52
C LEU A 131 15.67 9.65 9.12
N GLU A 132 16.01 9.06 10.28
CA GLU A 132 17.35 9.22 10.88
C GLU A 132 18.41 8.51 10.02
N TYR A 133 18.14 7.27 9.55
CA TYR A 133 19.01 6.57 8.61
C TYR A 133 19.32 7.42 7.37
N GLY A 134 18.31 8.07 6.78
CA GLY A 134 18.52 8.96 5.64
C GLY A 134 19.43 10.15 5.95
N LYS A 135 19.30 10.74 7.15
CA LYS A 135 20.18 11.84 7.60
C LYS A 135 21.62 11.39 7.82
N GLU A 136 21.80 10.21 8.44
CA GLU A 136 23.13 9.65 8.72
C GLU A 136 23.90 9.24 7.47
N THR A 137 23.20 8.62 6.50
CA THR A 137 23.84 7.96 5.34
C THR A 137 23.75 8.75 4.05
N GLY A 138 22.86 9.73 3.97
CA GLY A 138 22.51 10.41 2.72
C GLY A 138 21.63 9.59 1.78
N ALA A 139 21.17 8.40 2.18
CA ALA A 139 20.26 7.58 1.40
C ALA A 139 18.90 8.28 1.21
N LYS A 140 18.30 8.13 0.03
CA LYS A 140 16.94 8.59 -0.24
C LYS A 140 15.94 7.72 0.53
N VAL A 141 15.10 8.34 1.36
CA VAL A 141 14.10 7.66 2.18
C VAL A 141 12.72 8.10 1.74
N LEU A 142 11.85 7.13 1.40
CA LEU A 142 10.49 7.33 0.95
C LEU A 142 9.51 6.73 1.96
N VAL A 143 8.81 7.56 2.73
CA VAL A 143 7.88 7.12 3.77
C VAL A 143 6.45 7.30 3.27
N TYR A 144 5.73 6.19 3.07
CA TYR A 144 4.33 6.19 2.63
C TYR A 144 3.40 5.87 3.80
N ARG A 145 2.48 6.76 4.15
CA ARG A 145 1.40 6.52 5.11
C ARG A 145 0.16 6.04 4.39
N PHE A 146 0.02 4.73 4.27
CA PHE A 146 -1.13 4.14 3.55
C PHE A 146 -2.43 4.30 4.32
N PRO A 147 -3.55 4.60 3.61
CA PRO A 147 -4.92 4.43 4.11
C PRO A 147 -5.33 2.95 4.12
N ASN A 148 -6.64 2.65 4.08
CA ASN A 148 -7.11 1.28 4.02
C ASN A 148 -6.83 0.68 2.64
N LEU A 149 -5.99 -0.35 2.59
CA LEU A 149 -5.65 -1.04 1.36
C LEU A 149 -6.65 -2.14 1.04
N TYR A 150 -6.97 -2.32 -0.24
CA TYR A 150 -7.82 -3.41 -0.74
C TYR A 150 -7.39 -3.86 -2.14
N GLY A 151 -7.82 -5.05 -2.54
CA GLY A 151 -7.54 -5.63 -3.85
C GLY A 151 -7.33 -7.14 -3.80
N LYS A 152 -6.94 -7.70 -4.94
CA LYS A 152 -6.66 -9.13 -5.09
C LYS A 152 -5.61 -9.62 -4.09
N TRP A 153 -5.76 -10.85 -3.60
CA TRP A 153 -4.89 -11.51 -2.62
C TRP A 153 -4.87 -10.90 -1.21
N CYS A 154 -5.72 -9.91 -0.94
CA CYS A 154 -5.91 -9.43 0.43
C CYS A 154 -6.62 -10.52 1.25
N ARG A 155 -6.07 -10.84 2.42
CA ARG A 155 -6.60 -11.92 3.27
C ARG A 155 -7.94 -11.50 3.90
N PRO A 156 -9.04 -12.24 3.64
CA PRO A 156 -10.32 -11.98 4.29
C PRO A 156 -10.25 -12.29 5.78
N ASN A 157 -11.15 -11.71 6.57
CA ASN A 157 -11.24 -11.88 8.02
C ASN A 157 -9.92 -11.55 8.77
N TYR A 158 -9.14 -10.64 8.22
CA TYR A 158 -7.88 -10.20 8.79
C TYR A 158 -7.87 -8.67 9.04
N ASN A 159 -7.44 -7.84 8.08
CA ASN A 159 -7.31 -6.39 8.29
C ASN A 159 -8.11 -5.53 7.31
N SER A 160 -8.87 -6.12 6.40
CA SER A 160 -9.62 -5.38 5.38
C SER A 160 -11.11 -5.76 5.44
N ALA A 161 -11.96 -4.77 5.71
CA ALA A 161 -13.41 -4.93 5.60
C ALA A 161 -13.79 -5.29 4.14
N VAL A 162 -13.21 -4.60 3.17
CA VAL A 162 -13.47 -4.86 1.73
C VAL A 162 -13.16 -6.31 1.36
N ALA A 163 -11.98 -6.82 1.76
CA ALA A 163 -11.60 -8.22 1.49
C ALA A 163 -12.57 -9.22 2.14
N THR A 164 -12.99 -8.92 3.38
CA THR A 164 -13.94 -9.75 4.12
C THR A 164 -15.32 -9.76 3.44
N PHE A 165 -15.82 -8.60 3.04
CA PHE A 165 -17.11 -8.48 2.36
C PHE A 165 -17.07 -9.15 0.97
N CYS A 166 -16.02 -8.91 0.17
CA CYS A 166 -15.85 -9.57 -1.13
C CYS A 166 -15.86 -11.09 -0.98
N ASN A 167 -15.04 -11.64 -0.07
CA ASN A 167 -14.98 -13.08 0.16
C ASN A 167 -16.32 -13.65 0.63
N ASN A 168 -16.95 -13.00 1.60
CA ASN A 168 -18.17 -13.54 2.19
C ASN A 168 -19.34 -13.49 1.19
N ILE A 169 -19.52 -12.39 0.48
CA ILE A 169 -20.57 -12.28 -0.52
C ILE A 169 -20.32 -13.24 -1.70
N ALA A 170 -19.05 -13.37 -2.16
CA ALA A 170 -18.71 -14.29 -3.24
C ALA A 170 -18.96 -15.78 -2.90
N ASN A 171 -18.98 -16.12 -1.60
CA ASN A 171 -19.17 -17.48 -1.12
C ASN A 171 -20.49 -17.68 -0.35
N ASP A 172 -21.47 -16.78 -0.50
CA ASP A 172 -22.78 -16.82 0.18
C ASP A 172 -22.66 -16.91 1.71
N LEU A 173 -21.60 -16.33 2.29
CA LEU A 173 -21.38 -16.26 3.74
C LEU A 173 -21.99 -14.98 4.32
N PRO A 174 -22.42 -15.00 5.60
CA PRO A 174 -22.98 -13.82 6.22
C PRO A 174 -21.93 -12.71 6.39
N ILE A 175 -22.38 -11.46 6.27
CA ILE A 175 -21.60 -10.26 6.58
C ILE A 175 -22.24 -9.53 7.75
N THR A 176 -21.40 -8.83 8.52
CA THR A 176 -21.87 -7.95 9.60
C THR A 176 -21.33 -6.55 9.35
N VAL A 177 -22.22 -5.56 9.31
CA VAL A 177 -21.90 -4.15 9.21
C VAL A 177 -22.52 -3.47 10.42
N ASN A 178 -21.69 -3.10 11.40
CA ASN A 178 -22.18 -2.48 12.63
C ASN A 178 -22.74 -1.09 12.41
N ASP A 179 -22.07 -0.28 11.58
CA ASP A 179 -22.49 1.06 11.20
C ASP A 179 -22.20 1.26 9.70
N PRO A 180 -23.23 1.23 8.84
CA PRO A 180 -23.06 1.40 7.41
C PRO A 180 -22.65 2.82 6.99
N SER A 181 -22.75 3.82 7.87
CA SER A 181 -22.37 5.20 7.58
C SER A 181 -20.86 5.48 7.74
N VAL A 182 -20.10 4.54 8.30
CA VAL A 182 -18.65 4.70 8.48
C VAL A 182 -17.96 4.82 7.13
N GLU A 183 -17.38 5.98 6.86
CA GLU A 183 -16.60 6.25 5.66
C GLU A 183 -15.15 5.76 5.82
N LEU A 184 -14.64 5.10 4.81
CA LEU A 184 -13.26 4.67 4.70
C LEU A 184 -12.57 5.41 3.56
N GLU A 185 -11.33 5.85 3.78
CA GLU A 185 -10.41 6.18 2.71
C GLU A 185 -9.72 4.89 2.24
N LEU A 186 -9.81 4.62 0.95
CA LEU A 186 -9.48 3.34 0.31
C LEU A 186 -8.45 3.55 -0.78
N LEU A 187 -7.38 2.76 -0.75
CA LEU A 187 -6.35 2.70 -1.79
C LEU A 187 -6.31 1.32 -2.42
N TYR A 188 -6.55 1.27 -3.73
CA TYR A 188 -6.54 0.04 -4.50
C TYR A 188 -5.11 -0.46 -4.73
N ILE A 189 -4.92 -1.77 -4.64
CA ILE A 189 -3.57 -2.36 -4.67
C ILE A 189 -2.81 -2.09 -5.97
N ASP A 190 -3.48 -2.10 -7.13
CA ASP A 190 -2.77 -1.88 -8.40
C ASP A 190 -2.37 -0.40 -8.56
N ASP A 191 -3.17 0.56 -8.04
CA ASP A 191 -2.78 1.98 -8.00
C ASP A 191 -1.57 2.21 -7.09
N LEU A 192 -1.49 1.48 -5.96
CA LEU A 192 -0.32 1.51 -5.08
C LEU A 192 0.92 0.91 -5.75
N VAL A 193 0.78 -0.23 -6.44
CA VAL A 193 1.90 -0.85 -7.16
C VAL A 193 2.41 0.07 -8.26
N GLU A 194 1.54 0.78 -8.97
CA GLU A 194 1.94 1.80 -9.95
C GLU A 194 2.76 2.92 -9.32
N GLU A 195 2.33 3.45 -8.17
CA GLU A 195 3.09 4.46 -7.43
C GLU A 195 4.46 3.93 -6.96
N MET A 196 4.53 2.66 -6.52
CA MET A 196 5.81 2.03 -6.15
C MET A 196 6.76 1.91 -7.34
N ILE A 197 6.23 1.62 -8.54
CA ILE A 197 7.03 1.56 -9.77
C ILE A 197 7.50 2.97 -10.17
N ARG A 198 6.67 4.01 -9.98
CA ARG A 198 7.10 5.41 -10.14
C ARG A 198 8.25 5.75 -9.22
N ALA A 199 8.22 5.29 -7.98
CA ALA A 199 9.31 5.49 -7.02
C ALA A 199 10.65 4.89 -7.50
N LEU A 200 10.64 3.76 -8.24
CA LEU A 200 11.85 3.21 -8.86
C LEU A 200 12.43 4.13 -9.93
N LYS A 201 11.59 4.93 -10.59
CA LYS A 201 12.00 5.90 -11.60
C LYS A 201 12.38 7.26 -11.02
N GLY A 202 12.15 7.48 -9.71
CA GLY A 202 12.31 8.77 -9.06
C GLY A 202 11.18 9.76 -9.38
N GLU A 203 10.02 9.25 -9.73
CA GLU A 203 8.79 9.98 -10.10
C GLU A 203 7.72 9.88 -9.01
N GLU A 204 8.11 9.56 -7.77
CA GLU A 204 7.19 9.44 -6.63
C GLU A 204 6.52 10.76 -6.27
N HIS A 205 5.29 10.69 -5.76
CA HIS A 205 4.55 11.86 -5.30
C HIS A 205 4.87 12.19 -3.84
N HIS A 206 5.24 13.46 -3.58
CA HIS A 206 5.60 13.95 -2.26
C HIS A 206 4.49 14.76 -1.60
N CYS A 207 4.36 14.64 -0.28
CA CYS A 207 3.41 15.40 0.53
C CYS A 207 3.93 15.74 1.93
N GLU A 208 3.19 16.58 2.62
CA GLU A 208 3.15 16.69 4.08
C GLU A 208 1.77 16.21 4.57
N PHE A 209 1.65 15.97 5.88
CA PHE A 209 0.38 15.62 6.51
C PHE A 209 0.00 16.68 7.54
N ASP A 210 -1.26 17.14 7.49
CA ASP A 210 -1.92 17.83 8.59
C ASP A 210 -2.95 16.87 9.23
N GLY A 211 -2.57 16.26 10.33
CA GLY A 211 -3.31 15.14 10.91
C GLY A 211 -3.39 13.94 9.96
N LEU A 212 -4.56 13.71 9.36
CA LEU A 212 -4.79 12.67 8.35
C LEU A 212 -4.88 13.24 6.93
N GLU A 213 -4.98 14.56 6.79
CA GLU A 213 -5.09 15.22 5.50
C GLU A 213 -3.73 15.21 4.78
N VAL A 214 -3.76 14.82 3.51
CA VAL A 214 -2.61 14.85 2.60
C VAL A 214 -2.51 16.23 1.99
N ILE A 215 -1.35 16.89 2.15
CA ILE A 215 -1.05 18.16 1.53
C ILE A 215 0.00 17.91 0.44
N PRO A 216 -0.40 17.79 -0.85
CA PRO A 216 0.53 17.58 -1.96
C PRO A 216 1.54 18.71 -2.09
N MET A 217 2.79 18.39 -2.42
CA MET A 217 3.80 19.39 -2.70
C MET A 217 3.65 19.92 -4.13
N ASN A 218 3.95 21.21 -4.33
CA ASN A 218 3.75 21.89 -5.63
C ASN A 218 4.50 21.19 -6.77
N GLY A 219 3.75 20.81 -7.79
CA GLY A 219 4.18 20.08 -8.99
C GLY A 219 3.29 18.87 -9.29
N ASP A 220 2.63 18.32 -8.29
CA ASP A 220 1.79 17.10 -8.39
C ASP A 220 0.30 17.45 -8.62
N THR A 221 0.00 18.33 -9.58
CA THR A 221 -1.40 18.54 -9.98
C THR A 221 -1.83 17.45 -10.95
N THR A 222 -2.20 16.26 -10.43
CA THR A 222 -2.94 15.28 -11.21
C THR A 222 -4.33 15.08 -10.59
N GLY A 223 -5.30 15.67 -11.28
CA GLY A 223 -6.69 15.31 -11.41
C GLY A 223 -7.42 14.59 -10.29
N SER A 224 -7.92 15.34 -9.30
CA SER A 224 -9.19 14.98 -8.66
C SER A 224 -10.27 15.90 -9.26
N THR A 225 -11.19 15.32 -10.02
CA THR A 225 -12.28 16.04 -10.70
C THR A 225 -13.49 16.36 -9.82
N ASP A 226 -13.38 16.25 -8.51
CA ASP A 226 -14.48 16.60 -7.60
C ASP A 226 -13.98 17.31 -6.34
N ASN A 227 -13.62 18.59 -6.45
CA ASN A 227 -13.82 19.60 -5.39
C ASN A 227 -13.18 20.97 -5.79
N GLU A 228 -13.90 21.75 -6.58
CA GLU A 228 -13.58 23.18 -6.85
C GLU A 228 -13.91 24.11 -5.67
N LYS A 229 -13.81 23.70 -4.41
CA LYS A 229 -14.05 24.63 -3.29
C LYS A 229 -13.13 24.31 -2.12
N SER A 230 -11.85 24.67 -2.23
CA SER A 230 -11.01 25.11 -1.09
C SER A 230 -9.52 25.31 -1.48
N VAL A 231 -9.25 25.92 -2.63
CA VAL A 231 -7.88 26.40 -2.93
C VAL A 231 -7.83 27.89 -2.62
N GLN A 232 -7.81 28.25 -1.33
CA GLN A 232 -7.33 29.57 -0.93
C GLN A 232 -6.31 29.40 0.20
N SER A 233 -5.10 29.88 -0.08
CA SER A 233 -3.97 30.12 0.82
C SER A 233 -3.19 28.90 1.35
N VAL A 234 -2.45 28.20 0.48
CA VAL A 234 -1.16 27.66 0.90
C VAL A 234 -0.06 28.47 0.20
N LYS A 235 0.64 29.33 0.93
CA LYS A 235 1.80 30.05 0.44
C LYS A 235 2.83 29.01 -0.01
N SER A 236 3.17 29.02 -1.30
CA SER A 236 4.24 28.24 -1.91
C SER A 236 5.54 28.39 -1.09
N VAL A 237 5.95 27.32 -0.44
CA VAL A 237 7.32 27.22 0.08
C VAL A 237 8.16 26.63 -1.06
N PHE A 238 8.73 27.47 -1.87
CA PHE A 238 9.69 27.09 -2.91
C PHE A 238 10.86 26.33 -2.25
N GLY A 239 11.10 25.09 -2.70
CA GLY A 239 12.38 24.40 -2.49
C GLY A 239 12.43 23.31 -1.41
N LYS A 240 11.33 22.88 -0.76
CA LYS A 240 11.34 21.73 0.14
C LYS A 240 10.62 20.53 -0.48
N VAL A 241 11.34 19.43 -0.65
CA VAL A 241 10.72 18.11 -0.91
C VAL A 241 9.94 17.73 0.34
N GLY A 242 8.68 17.30 0.19
CA GLY A 242 7.86 16.86 1.31
C GLY A 242 8.48 15.68 2.04
N ARG A 243 8.22 15.60 3.34
CA ARG A 243 8.79 14.56 4.23
C ARG A 243 8.25 13.16 3.89
N TYR A 244 7.04 13.10 3.35
CA TYR A 244 6.31 11.87 3.07
C TYR A 244 6.02 11.73 1.60
N CYS A 245 5.65 10.50 1.23
CA CYS A 245 5.12 10.19 -0.10
C CYS A 245 3.67 9.71 0.04
N TYR A 246 2.89 9.83 -1.05
CA TYR A 246 1.50 9.40 -1.09
C TYR A 246 1.13 8.85 -2.47
N CYS A 247 0.09 8.03 -2.53
CA CYS A 247 -0.53 7.64 -3.79
C CYS A 247 -1.68 8.63 -4.08
N PRO A 248 -1.68 9.33 -5.23
CA PRO A 248 -2.68 10.36 -5.53
C PRO A 248 -4.08 9.80 -5.82
N VAL A 249 -4.19 8.49 -6.09
CA VAL A 249 -5.45 7.84 -6.43
C VAL A 249 -6.01 7.12 -5.22
N THR A 250 -6.86 7.80 -4.45
CA THR A 250 -7.64 7.21 -3.35
C THR A 250 -9.13 7.44 -3.57
N HIS A 251 -9.97 6.64 -2.92
CA HIS A 251 -11.42 6.75 -2.98
C HIS A 251 -12.00 6.77 -1.57
N LYS A 252 -13.08 7.53 -1.38
CA LYS A 252 -13.87 7.49 -0.16
C LYS A 252 -15.17 6.76 -0.42
N ALA A 253 -15.52 5.82 0.45
CA ALA A 253 -16.78 5.11 0.40
C ALA A 253 -17.19 4.66 1.80
N THR A 254 -18.50 4.67 2.07
CA THR A 254 -19.07 4.14 3.29
C THR A 254 -19.13 2.60 3.24
N LEU A 255 -19.16 1.95 4.41
CA LEU A 255 -19.35 0.51 4.49
C LEU A 255 -20.64 0.06 3.81
N GLY A 256 -21.70 0.86 3.91
CA GLY A 256 -22.99 0.60 3.26
C GLY A 256 -22.89 0.64 1.72
N GLU A 257 -22.23 1.65 1.16
CA GLU A 257 -22.01 1.76 -0.29
C GLU A 257 -21.18 0.58 -0.83
N ILE A 258 -20.12 0.19 -0.12
CA ILE A 258 -19.29 -0.96 -0.49
C ILE A 258 -20.15 -2.23 -0.57
N VAL A 259 -20.95 -2.51 0.46
CA VAL A 259 -21.79 -3.69 0.54
C VAL A 259 -22.88 -3.67 -0.53
N ALA A 260 -23.52 -2.53 -0.77
CA ALA A 260 -24.55 -2.37 -1.79
C ALA A 260 -23.99 -2.67 -3.20
N LEU A 261 -22.82 -2.15 -3.54
CA LEU A 261 -22.15 -2.45 -4.82
C LEU A 261 -21.79 -3.93 -4.94
N LEU A 262 -21.27 -4.56 -3.90
CA LEU A 262 -20.90 -5.98 -3.92
C LEU A 262 -22.11 -6.89 -4.14
N HIS A 263 -23.26 -6.58 -3.52
CA HIS A 263 -24.51 -7.31 -3.80
C HIS A 263 -24.98 -7.12 -5.24
N GLN A 264 -24.89 -5.90 -5.79
CA GLN A 264 -25.21 -5.68 -7.21
C GLN A 264 -24.31 -6.53 -8.11
N PHE A 265 -23.02 -6.64 -7.82
CA PHE A 265 -22.09 -7.49 -8.58
C PHE A 265 -22.45 -8.98 -8.46
N ALA A 266 -22.77 -9.46 -7.27
CA ALA A 266 -23.16 -10.86 -7.02
C ALA A 266 -24.48 -11.22 -7.70
N ASP A 267 -25.38 -10.27 -7.88
CA ASP A 267 -26.69 -10.49 -8.50
C ASP A 267 -26.69 -10.33 -10.03
N MET A 268 -25.60 -9.84 -10.63
CA MET A 268 -25.50 -9.69 -12.10
C MET A 268 -25.91 -10.96 -12.88
N PRO A 269 -25.44 -12.18 -12.53
CA PRO A 269 -25.79 -13.39 -13.24
C PRO A 269 -27.28 -13.74 -13.16
N LYS A 270 -27.95 -13.35 -12.06
CA LYS A 270 -29.37 -13.65 -11.80
C LYS A 270 -30.28 -12.64 -12.46
N THR A 271 -29.92 -11.37 -12.41
CA THR A 271 -30.75 -10.25 -12.86
C THR A 271 -30.47 -9.84 -14.30
N LEU A 272 -29.32 -10.21 -14.85
CA LEU A 272 -28.77 -9.74 -16.13
C LEU A 272 -28.64 -8.20 -16.20
N MET A 273 -28.62 -7.55 -15.06
CA MET A 273 -28.42 -6.10 -14.94
C MET A 273 -26.97 -5.82 -14.54
N ILE A 274 -26.29 -5.07 -15.38
CA ILE A 274 -24.90 -4.65 -15.12
C ILE A 274 -24.96 -3.27 -14.45
N PRO A 275 -24.45 -3.11 -13.22
CA PRO A 275 -24.35 -1.79 -12.58
C PRO A 275 -23.41 -0.87 -13.37
N GLU A 276 -23.52 0.42 -13.15
CA GLU A 276 -22.61 1.38 -13.75
C GLU A 276 -21.19 1.21 -13.18
N ILE A 277 -20.24 0.87 -14.06
CA ILE A 277 -18.83 0.63 -13.69
C ILE A 277 -17.93 1.48 -14.59
N PRO A 278 -17.88 2.82 -14.38
CA PRO A 278 -17.02 3.69 -15.18
C PRO A 278 -15.54 3.31 -15.07
N ALA A 279 -14.77 3.54 -16.14
CA ALA A 279 -13.32 3.40 -16.09
C ALA A 279 -12.76 4.29 -14.96
N ASP A 280 -11.71 3.81 -14.31
CA ASP A 280 -11.00 4.50 -13.20
C ASP A 280 -11.85 4.83 -11.96
N SER A 281 -13.11 4.35 -11.90
CA SER A 281 -13.98 4.52 -10.74
C SER A 281 -13.65 3.55 -9.59
N PHE A 282 -14.12 3.90 -8.39
CA PHE A 282 -14.13 2.99 -7.24
C PHE A 282 -14.89 1.69 -7.56
N ALA A 283 -16.06 1.80 -8.21
CA ALA A 283 -16.87 0.64 -8.60
C ALA A 283 -16.07 -0.34 -9.48
N LYS A 284 -15.26 0.15 -10.43
CA LYS A 284 -14.41 -0.69 -11.30
C LYS A 284 -13.35 -1.44 -10.50
N ARG A 285 -12.67 -0.76 -9.58
CA ARG A 285 -11.63 -1.34 -8.72
C ARG A 285 -12.22 -2.35 -7.73
N LEU A 286 -13.39 -2.03 -7.17
CA LEU A 286 -14.11 -2.92 -6.27
C LEU A 286 -14.61 -4.18 -7.00
N TYR A 287 -15.12 -4.02 -8.22
CA TYR A 287 -15.52 -5.15 -9.06
C TYR A 287 -14.34 -6.08 -9.38
N SER A 288 -13.20 -5.51 -9.81
CA SER A 288 -11.98 -6.29 -10.04
C SER A 288 -11.51 -7.04 -8.78
N THR A 289 -11.65 -6.40 -7.61
CA THR A 289 -11.38 -7.04 -6.32
C THR A 289 -12.35 -8.19 -6.07
N PHE A 290 -13.66 -7.97 -6.23
CA PHE A 290 -14.70 -8.98 -6.03
C PHE A 290 -14.46 -10.22 -6.88
N LEU A 291 -14.16 -10.04 -8.18
CA LEU A 291 -13.86 -11.14 -9.10
C LEU A 291 -12.70 -12.03 -8.62
N SER A 292 -11.73 -11.47 -7.89
CA SER A 292 -10.60 -12.24 -7.37
C SER A 292 -10.95 -13.17 -6.21
N TYR A 293 -12.16 -13.08 -5.65
CA TYR A 293 -12.69 -13.95 -4.58
C TYR A 293 -13.71 -14.96 -5.10
N LEU A 294 -14.12 -14.89 -6.37
CA LEU A 294 -15.00 -15.89 -6.96
C LEU A 294 -14.24 -17.22 -7.11
N THR A 295 -14.92 -18.32 -6.78
CA THR A 295 -14.37 -19.66 -7.02
C THR A 295 -14.56 -20.05 -8.49
N ILE A 296 -13.81 -21.06 -8.98
CA ILE A 296 -13.95 -21.56 -10.35
C ILE A 296 -15.40 -21.98 -10.64
N GLU A 297 -16.07 -22.59 -9.67
CA GLU A 297 -17.48 -23.03 -9.80
C GLU A 297 -18.44 -21.85 -9.97
N SER A 298 -18.20 -20.73 -9.26
CA SER A 298 -19.03 -19.53 -9.42
C SER A 298 -18.72 -18.74 -10.71
N THR A 299 -17.56 -18.96 -11.35
CA THR A 299 -17.18 -18.26 -12.58
C THR A 299 -17.86 -18.83 -13.85
N TYR A 300 -18.34 -20.07 -13.81
CA TYR A 300 -19.04 -20.68 -14.95
C TYR A 300 -20.46 -20.12 -15.17
N PHE A 301 -20.98 -19.28 -14.29
CA PHE A 301 -22.29 -18.64 -14.39
C PHE A 301 -22.21 -17.15 -14.74
N LEU A 302 -21.03 -16.63 -15.01
CA LEU A 302 -20.77 -15.28 -15.52
C LEU A 302 -20.49 -15.32 -17.02
#